data_9077cf116afb6964cb172e2886ff98fb
#
_entry.id   9077cf116afb6964cb172e2886ff98fb
#
_cell.length_a   1.000
_cell.length_b   1.000
_cell.length_c   1.000
_cell.angle_alpha   90.00
_cell.angle_beta   90.00
_cell.angle_gamma   90.00
#
_symmetry.space_group_name_H-M   'P 1'
#
loop_
_entity.id
_entity.type
_entity.pdbx_description
1 polymer ?
#
loop_
_entity_poly.entity_id
_entity_poly.type
_entity_poly.pdbx_seq_one_letter_code
_entity_poly.pdbx_strand_id
1 'polypeptide(L)'
;TVQKALKHDKPPARPPLTLEAFSRSAFVKEFKRRLEQAAAKSPILLLKGANGGMAEICARTLQPPRAPWLDLSGVSSALTQEMLEKVTGGILFVPDLSALGKMQQMNLAFAVERLEKLNLQLIAASVVALQALGEAGWDSKLLTRLNEIWVAMPSLAGHGDELPEIASLLLTNFVERGEVPVRRFSTAALNSLRTLAWKQQPESSWNDLYALVRNLAVTSLEEEISAEDV
;
A
#
# COMPACT_ATOMS: atom_id res chain seq x y z
N THR A 1 -37.06 -25.81 -13.28
CA THR A 1 -37.35 -24.40 -13.58
C THR A 1 -37.34 -23.47 -12.38
N VAL A 2 -36.49 -23.71 -11.39
CA VAL A 2 -36.34 -22.85 -10.20
C VAL A 2 -34.85 -22.51 -9.94
N GLN A 3 -34.06 -22.44 -10.97
CA GLN A 3 -32.61 -22.11 -10.87
C GLN A 3 -32.25 -20.72 -11.36
N LYS A 4 -33.19 -19.78 -11.36
CA LYS A 4 -32.95 -18.42 -11.88
C LYS A 4 -33.01 -17.31 -10.83
N ALA A 5 -32.98 -17.63 -9.58
CA ALA A 5 -33.10 -16.65 -8.50
C ALA A 5 -32.11 -16.91 -7.40
N LEU A 6 -30.83 -16.69 -7.63
CA LEU A 6 -29.81 -16.41 -6.59
C LEU A 6 -28.52 -15.92 -7.30
N LYS A 7 -28.64 -14.90 -8.13
CA LYS A 7 -27.53 -13.95 -8.21
C LYS A 7 -27.56 -13.18 -6.91
N HIS A 8 -26.78 -13.62 -5.96
CA HIS A 8 -26.38 -12.74 -4.88
C HIS A 8 -25.68 -11.55 -5.57
N ASP A 9 -26.37 -10.43 -5.63
CA ASP A 9 -25.74 -9.15 -5.88
C ASP A 9 -24.69 -9.01 -4.77
N LYS A 10 -23.43 -9.29 -5.11
CA LYS A 10 -22.31 -8.84 -4.30
C LYS A 10 -22.51 -7.34 -4.15
N PRO A 11 -22.57 -6.80 -2.92
CA PRO A 11 -22.62 -5.36 -2.76
C PRO A 11 -21.51 -4.77 -3.62
N PRO A 12 -21.73 -3.65 -4.31
CA PRO A 12 -20.73 -3.05 -5.15
C PRO A 12 -19.44 -2.91 -4.35
N ALA A 13 -18.35 -3.46 -4.91
CA ALA A 13 -17.05 -3.40 -4.24
C ALA A 13 -16.78 -1.94 -3.89
N ARG A 14 -16.55 -1.65 -2.59
CA ARG A 14 -16.20 -0.29 -2.16
C ARG A 14 -14.92 0.14 -2.90
N PRO A 15 -14.85 1.40 -3.35
CA PRO A 15 -13.64 1.89 -3.98
C PRO A 15 -12.46 1.72 -3.02
N PRO A 16 -11.26 1.38 -3.53
CA PRO A 16 -10.08 1.24 -2.70
C PRO A 16 -9.75 2.57 -2.00
N LEU A 17 -9.15 2.48 -0.81
CA LEU A 17 -8.65 3.65 -0.10
C LEU A 17 -7.46 4.23 -0.88
N THR A 18 -7.48 5.54 -1.05
CA THR A 18 -6.40 6.31 -1.67
C THR A 18 -5.99 7.49 -0.79
N LEU A 19 -4.91 8.16 -1.14
CA LEU A 19 -4.44 9.35 -0.41
C LEU A 19 -5.43 10.54 -0.50
N GLU A 20 -6.35 10.52 -1.44
CA GLU A 20 -7.43 11.52 -1.53
C GLU A 20 -8.30 11.59 -0.28
N ALA A 21 -8.48 10.47 0.42
CA ALA A 21 -9.22 10.44 1.69
C ALA A 21 -8.58 11.33 2.77
N PHE A 22 -7.29 11.61 2.67
CA PHE A 22 -6.52 12.41 3.61
C PHE A 22 -6.21 13.82 3.07
N SER A 23 -6.99 14.31 2.14
CA SER A 23 -6.74 15.56 1.40
C SER A 23 -6.76 16.84 2.26
N ARG A 24 -7.21 16.76 3.51
CA ARG A 24 -7.13 17.88 4.46
C ARG A 24 -5.71 18.11 4.99
N SER A 25 -4.88 17.07 5.00
CA SER A 25 -3.49 17.16 5.43
C SER A 25 -2.61 17.76 4.33
N ALA A 26 -1.95 18.87 4.60
CA ALA A 26 -0.98 19.46 3.70
C ALA A 26 0.21 18.53 3.45
N PHE A 27 0.60 17.81 4.47
CA PHE A 27 1.66 16.80 4.43
C PHE A 27 1.32 15.66 3.46
N VAL A 28 0.09 15.15 3.52
CA VAL A 28 -0.39 14.11 2.60
C VAL A 28 -0.45 14.61 1.17
N LYS A 29 -0.94 15.82 0.96
CA LYS A 29 -0.97 16.46 -0.38
C LYS A 29 0.41 16.56 -1.00
N GLU A 30 1.40 16.97 -0.22
CA GLU A 30 2.79 17.07 -0.69
C GLU A 30 3.34 15.70 -1.06
N PHE A 31 3.10 14.70 -0.23
CA PHE A 31 3.53 13.32 -0.52
C PHE A 31 2.86 12.77 -1.78
N LYS A 32 1.57 13.00 -1.95
CA LYS A 32 0.84 12.63 -3.17
C LYS A 32 1.45 13.25 -4.42
N ARG A 33 1.80 14.52 -4.36
CA ARG A 33 2.47 15.22 -5.47
C ARG A 33 3.80 14.57 -5.83
N ARG A 34 4.60 14.19 -4.84
CA ARG A 34 5.88 13.47 -5.06
C ARG A 34 5.65 12.13 -5.75
N LEU A 35 4.64 11.38 -5.32
CA LEU A 35 4.29 10.11 -5.96
C LEU A 35 3.92 10.30 -7.43
N GLU A 36 3.08 11.27 -7.72
CA GLU A 36 2.62 11.58 -9.08
C GLU A 36 3.78 12.02 -9.98
N GLN A 37 4.66 12.87 -9.47
CA GLN A 37 5.85 13.31 -10.21
C GLN A 37 6.81 12.15 -10.50
N ALA A 38 7.06 11.29 -9.52
CA ALA A 38 7.92 10.13 -9.69
C ALA A 38 7.33 9.13 -10.69
N ALA A 39 6.04 8.84 -10.59
CA ALA A 39 5.34 7.93 -11.48
C ALA A 39 5.33 8.41 -12.94
N ALA A 40 5.31 9.72 -13.16
CA ALA A 40 5.37 10.31 -14.50
C ALA A 40 6.75 10.16 -15.18
N LYS A 41 7.81 9.86 -14.42
CA LYS A 41 9.19 9.80 -14.94
C LYS A 41 9.63 8.42 -15.38
N SER A 42 8.98 7.35 -14.92
CA SER A 42 9.39 5.99 -15.18
C SER A 42 8.18 5.05 -15.13
N PRO A 43 8.16 3.97 -15.94
CA PRO A 43 7.17 2.92 -15.80
C PRO A 43 7.38 2.08 -14.53
N ILE A 44 8.46 2.27 -13.80
CA ILE A 44 8.74 1.59 -12.53
C ILE A 44 8.86 2.62 -11.41
N LEU A 45 8.05 2.48 -10.38
CA LEU A 45 8.15 3.24 -9.14
C LEU A 45 8.38 2.28 -7.97
N LEU A 46 9.42 2.53 -7.19
CA LEU A 46 9.71 1.83 -5.95
C LEU A 46 9.27 2.68 -4.75
N LEU A 47 8.45 2.09 -3.89
CA LEU A 47 8.07 2.67 -2.60
C LEU A 47 8.99 2.10 -1.52
N LYS A 48 9.92 2.90 -1.02
CA LYS A 48 10.82 2.50 0.08
C LYS A 48 10.19 2.76 1.44
N GLY A 49 10.27 1.77 2.32
CA GLY A 49 9.74 1.88 3.67
C GLY A 49 8.24 1.65 3.78
N ALA A 50 7.61 1.10 2.75
CA ALA A 50 6.22 0.70 2.75
C ALA A 50 6.08 -0.77 2.35
N ASN A 51 5.03 -1.41 2.84
CA ASN A 51 4.59 -2.73 2.40
C ASN A 51 3.06 -2.88 2.59
N GLY A 52 2.53 -3.97 2.06
CA GLY A 52 1.14 -4.37 2.30
C GLY A 52 0.12 -3.28 2.01
N GLY A 53 -0.78 -3.04 2.95
CA GLY A 53 -1.91 -2.13 2.77
C GLY A 53 -1.53 -0.67 2.60
N MET A 54 -0.48 -0.19 3.26
CA MET A 54 -0.01 1.19 3.06
C MET A 54 0.57 1.39 1.67
N ALA A 55 1.32 0.42 1.18
CA ALA A 55 1.81 0.42 -0.20
C ALA A 55 0.65 0.41 -1.21
N GLU A 56 -0.39 -0.38 -0.94
CA GLU A 56 -1.59 -0.41 -1.80
C GLU A 56 -2.31 0.93 -1.84
N ILE A 57 -2.46 1.63 -0.73
CA ILE A 57 -3.03 2.98 -0.69
C ILE A 57 -2.27 3.93 -1.63
N CYS A 58 -0.95 3.91 -1.59
CA CYS A 58 -0.11 4.71 -2.47
C CYS A 58 -0.29 4.32 -3.95
N ALA A 59 -0.25 3.03 -4.25
CA ALA A 59 -0.38 2.52 -5.60
C ALA A 59 -1.77 2.79 -6.20
N ARG A 60 -2.83 2.62 -5.40
CA ARG A 60 -4.20 2.93 -5.82
C ARG A 60 -4.41 4.42 -6.09
N THR A 61 -3.67 5.28 -5.38
CA THR A 61 -3.68 6.72 -5.66
C THR A 61 -3.18 7.04 -7.06
N LEU A 62 -2.24 6.25 -7.58
CA LEU A 62 -1.67 6.41 -8.91
C LEU A 62 -2.44 5.68 -10.01
N GLN A 63 -3.40 4.86 -9.67
CA GLN A 63 -4.20 4.11 -10.65
C GLN A 63 -5.11 5.05 -11.43
N PRO A 64 -4.96 5.12 -12.77
CA PRO A 64 -5.90 5.88 -13.59
C PRO A 64 -7.33 5.33 -13.47
N PRO A 65 -8.36 6.18 -13.66
CA PRO A 65 -9.74 5.72 -13.65
C PRO A 65 -9.96 4.55 -14.61
N ARG A 66 -10.60 3.49 -14.12
CA ARG A 66 -10.90 2.26 -14.89
C ARG A 66 -9.68 1.49 -15.40
N ALA A 67 -8.47 1.85 -15.01
CA ALA A 67 -7.29 1.09 -15.38
C ALA A 67 -7.29 -0.29 -14.73
N PRO A 68 -6.88 -1.35 -15.45
CA PRO A 68 -6.72 -2.67 -14.87
C PRO A 68 -5.69 -2.69 -13.74
N TRP A 69 -5.82 -3.69 -12.88
CA TRP A 69 -4.94 -3.90 -11.73
C TRP A 69 -4.56 -5.37 -11.63
N LEU A 70 -3.28 -5.65 -11.51
CA LEU A 70 -2.76 -6.99 -11.26
C LEU A 70 -1.74 -6.98 -10.13
N ASP A 71 -2.05 -7.67 -9.04
CA ASP A 71 -1.09 -7.96 -7.98
C ASP A 71 -0.23 -9.17 -8.39
N LEU A 72 1.04 -8.92 -8.68
CA LEU A 72 1.97 -9.98 -9.10
C LEU A 72 2.27 -10.99 -7.99
N SER A 73 2.13 -10.61 -6.72
CA SER A 73 2.32 -11.54 -5.61
C SER A 73 1.24 -12.64 -5.55
N GLY A 74 0.09 -12.39 -6.14
CA GLY A 74 -1.02 -13.35 -6.25
C GLY A 74 -0.90 -14.32 -7.43
N VAL A 75 0.07 -14.13 -8.32
CA VAL A 75 0.29 -15.02 -9.47
C VAL A 75 1.17 -16.19 -9.04
N SER A 76 0.59 -17.38 -8.96
CA SER A 76 1.25 -18.59 -8.48
C SER A 76 1.92 -19.44 -9.57
N SER A 77 1.70 -19.10 -10.84
CA SER A 77 2.28 -19.76 -12.01
C SER A 77 3.18 -18.81 -12.79
N ALA A 78 3.86 -19.32 -13.82
CA ALA A 78 4.65 -18.49 -14.71
C ALA A 78 3.75 -17.45 -15.42
N LEU A 79 4.15 -16.19 -15.34
CA LEU A 79 3.47 -15.08 -16.01
C LEU A 79 3.66 -15.20 -17.52
N THR A 80 2.59 -15.01 -18.27
CA THR A 80 2.61 -15.10 -19.74
C THR A 80 2.36 -13.73 -20.37
N GLN A 81 2.77 -13.60 -21.63
CA GLN A 81 2.48 -12.42 -22.44
C GLN A 81 0.96 -12.13 -22.50
N GLU A 82 0.16 -13.16 -22.68
CA GLU A 82 -1.30 -13.05 -22.73
C GLU A 82 -1.90 -12.50 -21.44
N MET A 83 -1.39 -12.94 -20.28
CA MET A 83 -1.84 -12.43 -18.97
C MET A 83 -1.55 -10.93 -18.83
N LEU A 84 -0.38 -10.48 -19.29
CA LEU A 84 -0.02 -9.06 -19.27
C LEU A 84 -0.84 -8.24 -20.26
N GLU A 85 -1.12 -8.76 -21.44
CA GLU A 85 -1.94 -8.09 -22.44
C GLU A 85 -3.36 -7.80 -21.96
N LYS A 86 -3.92 -8.67 -21.10
CA LYS A 86 -5.24 -8.47 -20.48
C LYS A 86 -5.31 -7.27 -19.55
N VAL A 87 -4.17 -6.81 -19.05
CA VAL A 87 -4.09 -5.66 -18.15
C VAL A 87 -3.36 -4.48 -18.77
N THR A 88 -3.24 -4.44 -20.09
CA THR A 88 -2.63 -3.34 -20.83
C THR A 88 -3.19 -2.00 -20.39
N GLY A 89 -2.32 -1.02 -20.20
CA GLY A 89 -2.68 0.32 -19.71
C GLY A 89 -2.92 0.39 -18.20
N GLY A 90 -2.73 -0.71 -17.48
CA GLY A 90 -3.01 -0.83 -16.05
C GLY A 90 -1.80 -0.73 -15.14
N ILE A 91 -2.03 -1.11 -13.91
CA ILE A 91 -1.03 -1.17 -12.83
C ILE A 91 -0.66 -2.63 -12.55
N LEU A 92 0.64 -2.90 -12.52
CA LEU A 92 1.21 -4.08 -11.89
C LEU A 92 1.69 -3.69 -10.50
N PHE A 93 1.24 -4.41 -9.48
CA PHE A 93 1.53 -4.09 -8.10
C PHE A 93 2.27 -5.22 -7.40
N VAL A 94 3.30 -4.87 -6.61
CA VAL A 94 4.00 -5.77 -5.71
C VAL A 94 3.99 -5.17 -4.31
N PRO A 95 3.15 -5.67 -3.40
CA PRO A 95 2.99 -5.07 -2.06
C PRO A 95 4.23 -5.22 -1.17
N ASP A 96 5.05 -6.24 -1.40
CA ASP A 96 6.26 -6.49 -0.64
C ASP A 96 7.24 -7.34 -1.46
N LEU A 97 8.31 -6.71 -1.95
CA LEU A 97 9.35 -7.41 -2.71
C LEU A 97 9.98 -8.55 -1.92
N SER A 98 10.21 -8.35 -0.63
CA SER A 98 10.86 -9.35 0.22
C SER A 98 10.06 -10.63 0.42
N ALA A 99 8.76 -10.58 0.17
CA ALA A 99 7.87 -11.74 0.28
C ALA A 99 7.82 -12.59 -1.01
N LEU A 100 8.41 -12.13 -2.10
CA LEU A 100 8.38 -12.85 -3.37
C LEU A 100 9.31 -14.08 -3.37
N GLY A 101 8.78 -15.24 -3.70
CA GLY A 101 9.55 -16.44 -4.01
C GLY A 101 10.21 -16.36 -5.39
N LYS A 102 11.02 -17.35 -5.73
CA LYS A 102 11.79 -17.37 -6.99
C LYS A 102 10.90 -17.27 -8.23
N MET A 103 9.78 -17.99 -8.28
CA MET A 103 8.83 -17.92 -9.40
C MET A 103 8.30 -16.51 -9.59
N GLN A 104 7.93 -15.86 -8.51
CA GLN A 104 7.39 -14.50 -8.57
C GLN A 104 8.47 -13.47 -8.94
N GLN A 105 9.70 -13.67 -8.50
CA GLN A 105 10.85 -12.85 -8.93
C GLN A 105 11.09 -12.99 -10.44
N MET A 106 10.99 -14.20 -10.99
CA MET A 106 11.06 -14.43 -12.44
C MET A 106 9.89 -13.77 -13.18
N ASN A 107 8.69 -13.84 -12.64
CA ASN A 107 7.52 -13.15 -13.17
C ASN A 107 7.72 -11.63 -13.20
N LEU A 108 8.30 -11.08 -12.14
CA LEU A 108 8.61 -9.65 -12.06
C LEU A 108 9.63 -9.25 -13.12
N ALA A 109 10.71 -10.00 -13.30
CA ALA A 109 11.71 -9.77 -14.33
C ALA A 109 11.08 -9.84 -15.75
N PHE A 110 10.23 -10.82 -15.98
CA PHE A 110 9.48 -10.95 -17.24
C PHE A 110 8.60 -9.72 -17.51
N ALA A 111 7.88 -9.24 -16.50
CA ALA A 111 7.02 -8.07 -16.63
C ALA A 111 7.79 -6.79 -16.90
N VAL A 112 8.91 -6.58 -16.21
CA VAL A 112 9.75 -5.37 -16.33
C VAL A 112 10.20 -5.11 -17.77
N GLU A 113 10.53 -6.15 -18.53
CA GLU A 113 10.94 -6.02 -19.92
C GLU A 113 9.81 -5.62 -20.88
N ARG A 114 8.56 -5.67 -20.43
CA ARG A 114 7.35 -5.48 -21.26
C ARG A 114 6.51 -4.26 -20.89
N LEU A 115 6.92 -3.51 -19.87
CA LEU A 115 6.13 -2.41 -19.32
C LEU A 115 5.82 -1.33 -20.36
N GLU A 116 6.82 -0.85 -21.06
CA GLU A 116 6.64 0.22 -22.04
C GLU A 116 5.78 -0.22 -23.21
N LYS A 117 6.05 -1.40 -23.74
CA LYS A 117 5.33 -1.96 -24.87
C LYS A 117 3.84 -2.13 -24.60
N LEU A 118 3.46 -2.48 -23.39
CA LEU A 118 2.08 -2.73 -22.99
C LEU A 118 1.47 -1.55 -22.21
N ASN A 119 2.18 -0.43 -22.15
CA ASN A 119 1.74 0.74 -21.40
C ASN A 119 1.35 0.39 -19.95
N LEU A 120 2.20 -0.37 -19.27
CA LEU A 120 2.01 -0.80 -17.91
C LEU A 120 2.88 0.06 -16.97
N GLN A 121 2.31 0.38 -15.81
CA GLN A 121 3.03 0.97 -14.69
C GLN A 121 3.27 -0.10 -13.63
N LEU A 122 4.54 -0.32 -13.27
CA LEU A 122 4.89 -1.16 -12.12
C LEU A 122 5.06 -0.29 -10.88
N ILE A 123 4.39 -0.67 -9.81
CA ILE A 123 4.58 -0.09 -8.48
C ILE A 123 4.94 -1.22 -7.54
N ALA A 124 6.14 -1.19 -7.01
CA ALA A 124 6.66 -2.16 -6.07
C ALA A 124 7.04 -1.49 -4.75
N ALA A 125 6.91 -2.21 -3.66
CA ALA A 125 7.20 -1.70 -2.33
C ALA A 125 8.14 -2.64 -1.56
N SER A 126 8.96 -2.07 -0.70
CA SER A 126 9.83 -2.82 0.21
C SER A 126 10.16 -2.02 1.46
N VAL A 127 10.06 -2.67 2.61
CA VAL A 127 10.65 -2.17 3.86
C VAL A 127 12.09 -2.68 4.04
N VAL A 128 12.48 -3.67 3.24
CA VAL A 128 13.83 -4.23 3.21
C VAL A 128 14.66 -3.49 2.16
N ALA A 129 15.89 -3.14 2.50
CA ALA A 129 16.81 -2.51 1.55
C ALA A 129 17.09 -3.45 0.37
N LEU A 130 17.16 -2.90 -0.85
CA LEU A 130 17.42 -3.70 -2.05
C LEU A 130 18.77 -4.42 -2.00
N GLN A 131 19.75 -3.85 -1.31
CA GLN A 131 21.02 -4.52 -1.06
C GLN A 131 20.82 -5.87 -0.35
N ALA A 132 19.96 -5.93 0.66
CA ALA A 132 19.66 -7.17 1.37
C ALA A 132 18.97 -8.20 0.46
N LEU A 133 18.15 -7.77 -0.48
CA LEU A 133 17.56 -8.64 -1.50
C LEU A 133 18.63 -9.21 -2.43
N GLY A 134 19.62 -8.40 -2.81
CA GLY A 134 20.77 -8.85 -3.60
C GLY A 134 21.60 -9.91 -2.86
N GLU A 135 21.84 -9.72 -1.59
CA GLU A 135 22.52 -10.67 -0.71
C GLU A 135 21.72 -11.99 -0.55
N ALA A 136 20.39 -11.90 -0.65
CA ALA A 136 19.49 -13.06 -0.63
C ALA A 136 19.36 -13.78 -1.97
N GLY A 137 20.10 -13.34 -3.00
CA GLY A 137 20.19 -14.02 -4.29
C GLY A 137 19.29 -13.46 -5.40
N TRP A 138 18.74 -12.26 -5.22
CA TRP A 138 18.00 -11.58 -6.29
C TRP A 138 18.91 -11.19 -7.45
N ASP A 139 18.36 -11.22 -8.67
CA ASP A 139 19.08 -10.76 -9.86
C ASP A 139 19.47 -9.29 -9.77
N SER A 140 20.75 -9.00 -9.97
CA SER A 140 21.28 -7.64 -9.82
C SER A 140 20.76 -6.66 -10.87
N LYS A 141 20.49 -7.12 -12.09
CA LYS A 141 19.93 -6.29 -13.16
C LYS A 141 18.51 -5.88 -12.83
N LEU A 142 17.70 -6.80 -12.32
CA LEU A 142 16.35 -6.52 -11.88
C LEU A 142 16.34 -5.49 -10.75
N LEU A 143 17.18 -5.66 -9.73
CA LEU A 143 17.29 -4.72 -8.62
C LEU A 143 17.73 -3.33 -9.07
N THR A 144 18.65 -3.22 -10.02
CA THR A 144 19.05 -1.94 -10.58
C THR A 144 17.88 -1.23 -11.28
N ARG A 145 17.10 -1.96 -12.06
CA ARG A 145 15.89 -1.43 -12.71
C ARG A 145 14.84 -0.97 -11.69
N LEU A 146 14.62 -1.74 -10.64
CA LEU A 146 13.67 -1.40 -9.58
C LEU A 146 14.07 -0.17 -8.77
N ASN A 147 15.36 0.16 -8.72
CA ASN A 147 15.89 1.27 -7.92
C ASN A 147 16.13 2.57 -8.69
N GLU A 148 15.72 2.65 -9.95
CA GLU A 148 15.95 3.86 -10.76
C GLU A 148 15.16 5.06 -10.25
N ILE A 149 13.88 4.90 -10.00
CA ILE A 149 12.99 5.94 -9.46
C ILE A 149 12.31 5.41 -8.20
N TRP A 150 12.48 6.09 -7.11
CA TRP A 150 11.92 5.69 -5.83
C TRP A 150 11.40 6.87 -5.02
N VAL A 151 10.43 6.60 -4.18
CA VAL A 151 9.91 7.52 -3.16
C VAL A 151 9.94 6.81 -1.82
N ALA A 152 10.54 7.44 -0.81
CA ALA A 152 10.53 6.94 0.55
C ALA A 152 9.25 7.37 1.27
N MET A 153 8.72 6.48 2.12
CA MET A 153 7.63 6.85 3.03
C MET A 153 8.11 7.96 3.95
N PRO A 154 7.33 9.04 4.08
CA PRO A 154 7.74 10.15 4.91
C PRO A 154 7.67 9.80 6.41
N SER A 155 8.55 10.41 7.18
CA SER A 155 8.53 10.35 8.64
C SER A 155 7.28 11.03 9.20
N LEU A 156 6.81 10.53 10.34
CA LEU A 156 5.72 11.15 11.12
C LEU A 156 6.23 12.26 12.05
N ALA A 157 7.54 12.39 12.20
CA ALA A 157 8.15 13.44 13.05
C ALA A 157 7.71 14.83 12.58
N GLY A 158 7.28 15.66 13.53
CA GLY A 158 6.80 17.01 13.25
C GLY A 158 5.36 17.11 12.74
N HIS A 159 4.66 16.00 12.54
CA HIS A 159 3.28 15.96 12.03
C HIS A 159 2.26 15.40 13.03
N GLY A 160 2.59 15.44 14.32
CA GLY A 160 1.76 14.85 15.37
C GLY A 160 0.32 15.35 15.40
N ASP A 161 0.08 16.62 15.06
CA ASP A 161 -1.25 17.23 15.07
C ASP A 161 -2.19 16.66 14.00
N GLU A 162 -1.65 16.11 12.92
CA GLU A 162 -2.43 15.51 11.83
C GLU A 162 -2.74 14.02 12.08
N LEU A 163 -1.99 13.36 12.96
CA LEU A 163 -2.10 11.91 13.19
C LEU A 163 -3.45 11.44 13.73
N PRO A 164 -4.12 12.13 14.64
CA PRO A 164 -5.45 11.71 15.11
C PRO A 164 -6.48 11.56 13.99
N GLU A 165 -6.53 12.51 13.07
CA GLU A 165 -7.45 12.46 11.93
C GLU A 165 -7.09 11.31 10.98
N ILE A 166 -5.82 11.16 10.64
CA ILE A 166 -5.33 10.10 9.77
C ILE A 166 -5.61 8.72 10.39
N ALA A 167 -5.32 8.54 11.67
CA ALA A 167 -5.59 7.29 12.38
C ALA A 167 -7.09 6.96 12.40
N SER A 168 -7.94 7.94 12.66
CA SER A 168 -9.39 7.76 12.67
C SER A 168 -9.93 7.36 11.28
N LEU A 169 -9.43 7.97 10.21
CA LEU A 169 -9.80 7.63 8.84
C LEU A 169 -9.36 6.22 8.46
N LEU A 170 -8.16 5.81 8.85
CA LEU A 170 -7.67 4.44 8.66
C LEU A 170 -8.57 3.44 9.39
N LEU A 171 -8.87 3.68 10.67
CA LEU A 171 -9.71 2.80 11.46
C LEU A 171 -11.11 2.68 10.89
N THR A 172 -11.74 3.78 10.54
CA THR A 172 -13.06 3.81 9.90
C THR A 172 -13.06 2.97 8.63
N ASN A 173 -12.01 3.09 7.80
CA ASN A 173 -11.89 2.32 6.57
C ASN A 173 -11.76 0.81 6.85
N PHE A 174 -10.96 0.42 7.83
CA PHE A 174 -10.81 -0.99 8.22
C PHE A 174 -12.16 -1.59 8.71
N VAL A 175 -12.87 -0.86 9.52
CA VAL A 175 -14.19 -1.29 10.03
C VAL A 175 -15.19 -1.41 8.89
N GLU A 176 -15.29 -0.41 8.03
CA GLU A 176 -16.25 -0.39 6.91
C GLU A 176 -15.96 -1.48 5.88
N ARG A 177 -14.73 -1.91 5.72
CA ARG A 177 -14.34 -3.03 4.85
C ARG A 177 -14.53 -4.39 5.50
N GLY A 178 -14.88 -4.44 6.77
CA GLY A 178 -15.00 -5.68 7.52
C GLY A 178 -13.66 -6.36 7.80
N GLU A 179 -12.56 -5.64 7.71
CA GLU A 179 -11.20 -6.16 7.95
C GLU A 179 -10.90 -6.31 9.44
N VAL A 180 -11.56 -5.51 10.26
CA VAL A 180 -11.44 -5.51 11.72
C VAL A 180 -12.83 -5.41 12.35
N PRO A 181 -13.00 -5.83 13.65
CA PRO A 181 -14.25 -5.59 14.36
C PRO A 181 -14.57 -4.11 14.45
N VAL A 182 -15.85 -3.79 14.78
CA VAL A 182 -16.25 -2.40 15.00
C VAL A 182 -15.44 -1.81 16.15
N ARG A 183 -14.70 -0.76 15.85
CA ARG A 183 -13.78 -0.06 16.79
C ARG A 183 -13.85 1.43 16.58
N ARG A 184 -13.54 2.18 17.64
CA ARG A 184 -13.33 3.63 17.60
C ARG A 184 -12.23 4.00 18.59
N PHE A 185 -11.53 5.08 18.35
CA PHE A 185 -10.60 5.64 19.30
C PHE A 185 -11.31 6.51 20.34
N SER A 186 -10.92 6.38 21.62
CA SER A 186 -11.24 7.40 22.61
C SER A 186 -10.48 8.69 22.32
N THR A 187 -10.96 9.82 22.83
CA THR A 187 -10.25 11.10 22.74
C THR A 187 -8.88 11.03 23.37
N ALA A 188 -8.75 10.34 24.51
CA ALA A 188 -7.48 10.12 25.18
C ALA A 188 -6.51 9.29 24.34
N ALA A 189 -6.99 8.25 23.64
CA ALA A 189 -6.16 7.46 22.73
C ALA A 189 -5.63 8.29 21.57
N LEU A 190 -6.47 9.11 20.95
CA LEU A 190 -6.05 10.03 19.89
C LEU A 190 -5.00 11.05 20.35
N ASN A 191 -5.14 11.56 21.57
CA ASN A 191 -4.14 12.44 22.18
C ASN A 191 -2.82 11.70 22.44
N SER A 192 -2.88 10.44 22.84
CA SER A 192 -1.68 9.59 22.99
C SER A 192 -0.97 9.37 21.67
N LEU A 193 -1.69 9.11 20.58
CA LEU A 193 -1.12 9.01 19.23
C LEU A 193 -0.41 10.28 18.79
N ARG A 194 -0.92 11.45 19.21
CA ARG A 194 -0.30 12.75 18.89
C ARG A 194 1.09 12.91 19.54
N THR A 195 1.30 12.36 20.72
CA THR A 195 2.42 12.74 21.57
C THR A 195 3.46 11.64 21.80
N LEU A 196 3.09 10.38 21.83
CA LEU A 196 3.91 9.31 22.41
C LEU A 196 4.84 8.59 21.44
N ALA A 197 4.34 8.08 20.36
CA ALA A 197 5.10 7.13 19.55
C ALA A 197 6.21 7.80 18.74
N TRP A 198 5.98 9.02 18.32
CA TRP A 198 6.80 9.73 17.34
C TRP A 198 7.96 10.50 17.95
N LYS A 199 7.87 10.82 19.22
CA LYS A 199 8.97 11.41 19.99
C LYS A 199 10.02 10.39 20.36
N GLN A 200 9.61 9.14 20.58
CA GLN A 200 10.50 8.05 20.98
C GLN A 200 11.14 7.33 19.78
N GLN A 201 10.49 7.37 18.64
CA GLN A 201 10.96 6.75 17.41
C GLN A 201 10.85 7.75 16.25
N PRO A 202 11.82 8.66 16.12
CA PRO A 202 11.77 9.70 15.08
C PRO A 202 11.79 9.17 13.67
N GLU A 203 12.14 7.90 13.47
CA GLU A 203 12.17 7.22 12.18
C GLU A 203 10.81 6.59 11.79
N SER A 204 9.82 6.59 12.69
CA SER A 204 8.51 6.05 12.40
C SER A 204 7.85 6.77 11.23
N SER A 205 7.26 5.99 10.34
CA SER A 205 6.64 6.43 9.10
C SER A 205 5.14 6.11 9.08
N TRP A 206 4.48 6.52 8.03
CA TRP A 206 3.09 6.16 7.78
C TRP A 206 2.85 4.66 7.70
N ASN A 207 3.82 3.89 7.24
CA ASN A 207 3.73 2.44 7.25
C ASN A 207 3.56 1.91 8.67
N ASP A 208 4.28 2.50 9.62
CA ASP A 208 4.18 2.14 11.04
C ASP A 208 2.84 2.56 11.64
N LEU A 209 2.33 3.74 11.29
CA LEU A 209 1.01 4.19 11.73
C LEU A 209 -0.10 3.27 11.21
N TYR A 210 -0.05 2.88 9.95
CA TYR A 210 -1.00 1.94 9.36
C TYR A 210 -1.00 0.61 10.12
N ALA A 211 0.17 0.05 10.36
CA ALA A 211 0.33 -1.20 11.10
C ALA A 211 -0.15 -1.08 12.56
N LEU A 212 0.14 0.04 13.23
CA LEU A 212 -0.29 0.29 14.59
C LEU A 212 -1.82 0.36 14.69
N VAL A 213 -2.48 1.14 13.85
CA VAL A 213 -3.94 1.28 13.86
C VAL A 213 -4.61 -0.06 13.63
N ARG A 214 -4.12 -0.84 12.66
CA ARG A 214 -4.65 -2.17 12.38
C ARG A 214 -4.46 -3.12 13.56
N ASN A 215 -3.28 -3.13 14.17
CA ASN A 215 -2.98 -3.96 15.34
C ASN A 215 -3.90 -3.61 16.52
N LEU A 216 -4.03 -2.33 16.85
CA LEU A 216 -4.91 -1.88 17.92
C LEU A 216 -6.37 -2.29 17.69
N ALA A 217 -6.86 -2.18 16.47
CA ALA A 217 -8.21 -2.57 16.12
C ALA A 217 -8.47 -4.06 16.31
N VAL A 218 -7.48 -4.90 16.02
CA VAL A 218 -7.58 -6.37 16.16
C VAL A 218 -7.40 -6.83 17.59
N THR A 219 -6.49 -6.20 18.33
CA THR A 219 -6.10 -6.64 19.68
C THR A 219 -6.89 -6.01 20.82
N SER A 220 -7.58 -4.89 20.59
CA SER A 220 -8.42 -4.26 21.60
C SER A 220 -9.54 -5.21 22.03
N LEU A 221 -9.77 -5.31 23.33
CA LEU A 221 -10.80 -6.15 23.93
C LEU A 221 -12.18 -5.46 23.88
N GLU A 222 -12.19 -4.14 23.86
CA GLU A 222 -13.39 -3.32 23.88
C GLU A 222 -13.62 -2.66 22.51
N GLU A 223 -14.85 -2.20 22.29
CA GLU A 223 -15.17 -1.43 21.06
C GLU A 223 -14.38 -0.12 21.01
N GLU A 224 -14.19 0.52 22.17
CA GLU A 224 -13.42 1.74 22.28
C GLU A 224 -11.95 1.43 22.60
N ILE A 225 -11.05 1.86 21.72
CA ILE A 225 -9.60 1.78 21.92
C ILE A 225 -9.21 2.90 22.89
N SER A 226 -8.67 2.52 24.04
CA SER A 226 -8.30 3.45 25.10
C SER A 226 -6.86 3.98 24.96
N ALA A 227 -6.52 5.00 25.77
CA ALA A 227 -5.14 5.49 25.85
C ALA A 227 -4.17 4.43 26.38
N GLU A 228 -4.67 3.49 27.17
CA GLU A 228 -3.84 2.39 27.70
C GLU A 228 -3.51 1.36 26.64
N ASP A 229 -4.33 1.22 25.61
CA ASP A 229 -4.10 0.33 24.47
C ASP A 229 -3.00 0.88 23.54
N VAL A 230 -2.84 2.18 23.47
CA VAL A 230 -1.87 2.89 22.64
C VAL A 230 -0.50 2.97 23.32
#